data_2bc8d9aedca9aefc79c6226d3205f4fa
#
_entry.id   2bc8d9aedca9aefc79c6226d3205f4fa
#
_cell.length_a   1.000
_cell.length_b   1.000
_cell.length_c   1.000
_cell.angle_alpha   90.00
_cell.angle_beta   90.00
_cell.angle_gamma   90.00
#
_symmetry.space_group_name_H-M   'P 1'
#
loop_
_entity.id
_entity.type
_entity.pdbx_description
1 polymer ?
#
loop_
_entity_poly.entity_id
_entity_poly.type
_entity_poly.pdbx_seq_one_letter_code
_entity_poly.pdbx_strand_id
1 'polypeptide(L)'
;VMFQASFKQPIHYMETSEKSLKNCAIFPGSFDPFTIGHASIVERGLPLFDRIVIGVGVNEGKRALYSLQERVTRIRSLYRNEPRIQVESYTGLTIDFARSVGAGYILRGLRSVKDFEYERDIAVMNKRLSGIETILLFTEPNLQSISSSVVRELASYGKDITEFLP
;
A
#
# COMPACT_ATOMS: atom_id res chain seq x y z
N VAL A 1 31.87 -34.81 19.09
CA VAL A 1 32.33 -33.41 19.09
C VAL A 1 31.10 -32.54 19.18
N MET A 2 30.86 -31.95 20.36
CA MET A 2 29.74 -31.06 20.63
C MET A 2 30.02 -29.66 20.06
N PHE A 3 29.19 -29.18 19.16
CA PHE A 3 29.16 -27.76 18.78
C PHE A 3 28.28 -27.00 19.78
N GLN A 4 28.89 -26.28 20.71
CA GLN A 4 28.19 -25.26 21.48
C GLN A 4 27.98 -24.03 20.62
N ALA A 5 26.73 -23.78 20.24
CA ALA A 5 26.32 -22.52 19.65
C ALA A 5 26.27 -21.47 20.77
N SER A 6 27.21 -20.53 20.75
CA SER A 6 27.19 -19.35 21.61
C SER A 6 26.08 -18.40 21.12
N PHE A 7 24.97 -18.39 21.84
CA PHE A 7 23.94 -17.35 21.67
C PHE A 7 24.50 -16.03 22.19
N LYS A 8 24.86 -15.14 21.28
CA LYS A 8 25.22 -13.77 21.62
C LYS A 8 24.00 -13.04 22.17
N GLN A 9 24.27 -12.25 23.20
CA GLN A 9 23.37 -11.48 24.04
C GLN A 9 22.26 -10.71 23.32
N PRO A 10 21.11 -10.45 23.98
CA PRO A 10 20.04 -9.67 23.43
C PRO A 10 20.51 -8.24 23.14
N ILE A 11 20.19 -7.78 21.94
CA ILE A 11 20.40 -6.39 21.52
C ILE A 11 19.61 -5.52 22.50
N HIS A 12 20.33 -4.70 23.26
CA HIS A 12 19.75 -3.71 24.15
C HIS A 12 19.08 -2.64 23.27
N TYR A 13 17.76 -2.73 23.14
CA TYR A 13 16.98 -1.64 22.58
C TYR A 13 17.08 -0.48 23.57
N MET A 14 17.78 0.57 23.17
CA MET A 14 17.69 1.85 23.86
C MET A 14 16.25 2.32 23.75
N GLU A 15 15.55 2.35 24.88
CA GLU A 15 14.28 3.07 25.03
C GLU A 15 14.55 4.55 24.82
N THR A 16 14.49 5.00 23.59
CA THR A 16 14.18 6.39 23.31
C THR A 16 12.68 6.51 23.46
N SER A 17 12.23 7.47 24.26
CA SER A 17 10.81 7.83 24.45
C SER A 17 10.24 8.43 23.16
N GLU A 18 10.25 7.68 22.08
CA GLU A 18 9.48 7.96 20.88
C GLU A 18 8.07 7.46 21.13
N LYS A 19 7.11 8.38 21.01
CA LYS A 19 5.69 8.12 20.84
C LYS A 19 5.55 6.79 20.12
N SER A 20 5.08 5.74 20.80
CA SER A 20 4.81 4.44 20.22
C SER A 20 4.20 4.67 18.84
N LEU A 21 4.97 4.40 17.79
CA LEU A 21 4.47 4.40 16.43
C LEU A 21 3.34 3.37 16.44
N LYS A 22 2.11 3.87 16.50
CA LYS A 22 0.94 3.02 16.37
C LYS A 22 1.17 2.19 15.12
N ASN A 23 0.85 0.92 15.16
CA ASN A 23 1.02 -0.02 14.05
C ASN A 23 0.28 0.50 12.79
N CYS A 24 0.91 1.41 12.07
CA CYS A 24 0.36 2.18 10.97
C CYS A 24 1.07 1.80 9.69
N ALA A 25 0.28 1.51 8.66
CA ALA A 25 0.77 1.29 7.30
C ALA A 25 0.27 2.35 6.34
N ILE A 26 1.06 2.68 5.32
CA ILE A 26 0.55 3.31 4.11
C ILE A 26 0.22 2.24 3.08
N PHE A 27 -0.82 2.48 2.29
CA PHE A 27 -1.14 1.74 1.07
C PHE A 27 -1.03 2.70 -0.11
N PRO A 28 0.14 2.77 -0.76
CA PRO A 28 0.40 3.75 -1.81
C PRO A 28 0.03 3.22 -3.19
N GLY A 29 -0.49 4.10 -4.03
CA GLY A 29 -0.79 3.79 -5.43
C GLY A 29 -1.34 4.99 -6.18
N SER A 30 -1.40 4.93 -7.49
CA SER A 30 -2.09 5.96 -8.30
C SER A 30 -3.62 5.82 -8.24
N PHE A 31 -4.11 4.59 -8.06
CA PHE A 31 -5.54 4.28 -7.91
C PHE A 31 -6.44 4.93 -8.97
N ASP A 32 -6.10 4.71 -10.20
CA ASP A 32 -6.80 5.28 -11.35
C ASP A 32 -7.33 4.19 -12.30
N PRO A 33 -8.46 3.54 -11.91
CA PRO A 33 -9.24 3.71 -10.69
C PRO A 33 -8.75 2.85 -9.51
N PHE A 34 -9.27 3.13 -8.32
CA PHE A 34 -9.25 2.20 -7.19
C PHE A 34 -10.21 1.04 -7.49
N THR A 35 -9.72 -0.19 -7.47
CA THR A 35 -10.47 -1.39 -7.90
C THR A 35 -10.87 -2.26 -6.72
N ILE A 36 -11.76 -3.23 -6.96
CA ILE A 36 -12.11 -4.27 -5.95
C ILE A 36 -10.87 -5.06 -5.50
N GLY A 37 -9.84 -5.21 -6.35
CA GLY A 37 -8.56 -5.81 -5.96
C GLY A 37 -7.82 -4.98 -4.90
N HIS A 38 -7.82 -3.66 -5.04
CA HIS A 38 -7.26 -2.76 -4.03
C HIS A 38 -8.06 -2.79 -2.72
N ALA A 39 -9.40 -2.78 -2.81
CA ALA A 39 -10.27 -2.86 -1.65
C ALA A 39 -10.01 -4.15 -0.84
N SER A 40 -9.90 -5.29 -1.51
CA SER A 40 -9.57 -6.58 -0.87
C SER A 40 -8.24 -6.51 -0.07
N ILE A 41 -7.21 -5.88 -0.61
CA ILE A 41 -5.93 -5.73 0.11
C ILE A 41 -6.11 -4.84 1.35
N VAL A 42 -6.83 -3.73 1.26
CA VAL A 42 -7.09 -2.83 2.39
C VAL A 42 -7.88 -3.55 3.49
N GLU A 43 -8.97 -4.21 3.13
CA GLU A 43 -9.84 -4.93 4.07
C GLU A 43 -9.09 -6.06 4.80
N ARG A 44 -8.27 -6.81 4.08
CA ARG A 44 -7.45 -7.89 4.65
C ARG A 44 -6.22 -7.38 5.41
N GLY A 45 -5.79 -6.15 5.13
CA GLY A 45 -4.75 -5.46 5.88
C GLY A 45 -5.23 -4.89 7.21
N LEU A 46 -6.50 -4.51 7.33
CA LEU A 46 -7.06 -3.87 8.53
C LEU A 46 -6.84 -4.65 9.84
N PRO A 47 -6.93 -6.00 9.89
CA PRO A 47 -6.62 -6.74 11.10
C PRO A 47 -5.15 -6.71 11.52
N LEU A 48 -4.25 -6.32 10.62
CA LEU A 48 -2.81 -6.29 10.86
C LEU A 48 -2.33 -4.94 11.41
N PHE A 49 -3.13 -3.88 11.24
CA PHE A 49 -2.73 -2.50 11.56
C PHE A 49 -3.79 -1.76 12.36
N ASP A 50 -3.36 -0.86 13.24
CA ASP A 50 -4.25 0.06 13.95
C ASP A 50 -4.79 1.14 13.02
N ARG A 51 -4.04 1.47 11.96
CA ARG A 51 -4.40 2.47 10.96
C ARG A 51 -3.77 2.16 9.62
N ILE A 52 -4.53 2.38 8.55
CA ILE A 52 -4.03 2.36 7.16
C ILE A 52 -4.27 3.73 6.54
N VAL A 53 -3.22 4.33 5.98
CA VAL A 53 -3.32 5.57 5.20
C VAL A 53 -3.20 5.21 3.72
N ILE A 54 -4.29 5.34 2.98
CA ILE A 54 -4.29 5.14 1.53
C ILE A 54 -3.67 6.40 0.89
N GLY A 55 -2.48 6.24 0.31
CA GLY A 55 -1.75 7.32 -0.33
C GLY A 55 -2.01 7.35 -1.83
N VAL A 56 -2.72 8.36 -2.29
CA VAL A 56 -3.00 8.55 -3.73
C VAL A 56 -1.88 9.37 -4.36
N GLY A 57 -0.99 8.68 -5.08
CA GLY A 57 0.16 9.31 -5.73
C GLY A 57 -0.26 10.10 -6.98
N VAL A 58 0.41 11.24 -7.20
CA VAL A 58 0.31 12.00 -8.44
C VAL A 58 1.15 11.29 -9.51
N ASN A 59 0.56 11.03 -10.67
CA ASN A 59 1.25 10.46 -11.82
C ASN A 59 1.16 11.46 -12.99
N GLU A 60 2.18 12.28 -13.13
CA GLU A 60 2.21 13.38 -14.11
C GLU A 60 2.36 12.92 -15.56
N GLY A 61 2.70 11.67 -15.81
CA GLY A 61 3.07 11.17 -17.15
C GLY A 61 2.00 10.38 -17.90
N LYS A 62 0.80 10.16 -17.35
CA LYS A 62 -0.23 9.33 -17.99
C LYS A 62 -1.56 10.07 -18.08
N ARG A 63 -2.27 9.86 -19.21
CA ARG A 63 -3.67 10.29 -19.34
C ARG A 63 -4.50 9.56 -18.29
N ALA A 64 -4.89 10.29 -17.25
CA ALA A 64 -5.67 9.76 -16.14
C ALA A 64 -7.12 9.52 -16.56
N LEU A 65 -7.74 8.45 -16.03
CA LEU A 65 -9.20 8.23 -16.16
C LEU A 65 -9.95 9.20 -15.25
N TYR A 66 -9.45 9.39 -14.04
CA TYR A 66 -10.00 10.31 -13.03
C TYR A 66 -8.95 11.30 -12.57
N SER A 67 -9.35 12.55 -12.35
CA SER A 67 -8.49 13.54 -11.71
C SER A 67 -8.04 13.07 -10.32
N LEU A 68 -6.95 13.63 -9.80
CA LEU A 68 -6.47 13.32 -8.45
C LEU A 68 -7.57 13.53 -7.40
N GLN A 69 -8.28 14.65 -7.50
CA GLN A 69 -9.35 14.99 -6.57
C GLN A 69 -10.52 13.97 -6.62
N GLU A 70 -10.91 13.53 -7.80
CA GLU A 70 -11.93 12.50 -7.95
C GLU A 70 -11.50 11.17 -7.34
N ARG A 71 -10.25 10.75 -7.57
CA ARG A 71 -9.71 9.51 -6.99
C ARG A 71 -9.74 9.55 -5.46
N VAL A 72 -9.26 10.63 -4.86
CA VAL A 72 -9.26 10.82 -3.42
C VAL A 72 -10.70 10.84 -2.87
N THR A 73 -11.60 11.57 -3.50
CA THR A 73 -12.99 11.70 -3.05
C THR A 73 -13.72 10.36 -3.10
N ARG A 74 -13.55 9.59 -4.18
CA ARG A 74 -14.16 8.26 -4.34
C ARG A 74 -13.70 7.29 -3.24
N ILE A 75 -12.40 7.24 -2.97
CA ILE A 75 -11.85 6.35 -1.94
C ILE A 75 -12.30 6.79 -0.54
N ARG A 76 -12.31 8.09 -0.25
CA ARG A 76 -12.85 8.63 1.02
C ARG A 76 -14.32 8.27 1.23
N SER A 77 -15.13 8.35 0.19
CA SER A 77 -16.55 7.99 0.25
C SER A 77 -16.74 6.50 0.56
N LEU A 78 -15.91 5.64 -0.02
CA LEU A 78 -15.94 4.20 0.23
C LEU A 78 -15.70 3.88 1.71
N TYR A 79 -14.72 4.52 2.32
CA TYR A 79 -14.29 4.24 3.71
C TYR A 79 -14.80 5.25 4.75
N ARG A 80 -15.84 6.01 4.44
CA ARG A 80 -16.38 7.07 5.33
C ARG A 80 -16.76 6.59 6.74
N ASN A 81 -17.11 5.31 6.88
CA ASN A 81 -17.53 4.70 8.14
C ASN A 81 -16.43 3.87 8.82
N GLU A 82 -15.21 3.85 8.27
CA GLU A 82 -14.07 3.13 8.86
C GLU A 82 -13.00 4.12 9.34
N PRO A 83 -13.01 4.48 10.64
CA PRO A 83 -12.14 5.52 11.18
C PRO A 83 -10.65 5.16 11.18
N ARG A 84 -10.31 3.88 11.01
CA ARG A 84 -8.92 3.41 10.90
C ARG A 84 -8.32 3.63 9.52
N ILE A 85 -9.14 4.00 8.52
CA ILE A 85 -8.67 4.31 7.17
C ILE A 85 -8.66 5.80 6.95
N GLN A 86 -7.52 6.32 6.52
CA GLN A 86 -7.34 7.70 6.09
C GLN A 86 -6.95 7.71 4.61
N VAL A 87 -7.30 8.76 3.88
CA VAL A 87 -6.98 8.89 2.45
C VAL A 87 -6.35 10.24 2.20
N GLU A 88 -5.13 10.23 1.70
CA GLU A 88 -4.36 11.45 1.41
C GLU A 88 -3.74 11.36 0.03
N SER A 89 -3.58 12.50 -0.63
CA SER A 89 -2.76 12.60 -1.83
C SER A 89 -1.32 12.95 -1.44
N TYR A 90 -0.36 12.48 -2.23
CA TYR A 90 1.04 12.83 -2.03
C TYR A 90 1.80 12.94 -3.35
N THR A 91 2.91 13.66 -3.29
CA THR A 91 3.92 13.78 -4.34
C THR A 91 5.27 13.36 -3.79
N GLY A 92 6.22 13.01 -4.66
CA GLY A 92 7.56 12.64 -4.27
C GLY A 92 7.70 11.18 -3.84
N LEU A 93 8.65 10.92 -2.95
CA LEU A 93 8.97 9.56 -2.55
C LEU A 93 7.95 8.96 -1.58
N THR A 94 7.58 7.72 -1.82
CA THR A 94 6.66 6.96 -0.96
C THR A 94 7.16 6.87 0.50
N ILE A 95 8.46 6.74 0.71
CA ILE A 95 9.04 6.70 2.06
C ILE A 95 8.93 8.03 2.81
N ASP A 96 9.01 9.15 2.12
CA ASP A 96 8.84 10.47 2.74
C ASP A 96 7.38 10.69 3.13
N PHE A 97 6.45 10.26 2.27
CA PHE A 97 5.04 10.22 2.60
C PHE A 97 4.76 9.32 3.82
N ALA A 98 5.32 8.11 3.87
CA ALA A 98 5.16 7.23 5.02
C ALA A 98 5.61 7.89 6.33
N ARG A 99 6.78 8.56 6.31
CA ARG A 99 7.28 9.32 7.46
C ARG A 99 6.36 10.46 7.87
N SER A 100 5.84 11.22 6.91
CA SER A 100 4.98 12.39 7.18
C SER A 100 3.69 12.00 7.91
N VAL A 101 3.16 10.79 7.66
CA VAL A 101 1.95 10.28 8.32
C VAL A 101 2.26 9.37 9.53
N GLY A 102 3.53 9.19 9.88
CA GLY A 102 3.97 8.37 11.00
C GLY A 102 3.74 6.87 10.78
N ALA A 103 3.84 6.39 9.53
CA ALA A 103 3.71 4.98 9.20
C ALA A 103 5.06 4.25 9.29
N GLY A 104 5.06 3.10 9.94
CA GLY A 104 6.22 2.21 10.02
C GLY A 104 6.23 1.11 8.94
N TYR A 105 5.16 1.00 8.17
CA TYR A 105 4.97 -0.07 7.19
C TYR A 105 4.41 0.45 5.87
N ILE A 106 4.78 -0.24 4.79
CA ILE A 106 4.17 -0.08 3.47
C ILE A 106 3.41 -1.38 3.16
N LEU A 107 2.11 -1.29 2.92
CA LEU A 107 1.27 -2.42 2.48
C LEU A 107 1.22 -2.47 0.95
N ARG A 108 1.42 -3.66 0.37
CA ARG A 108 1.34 -3.87 -1.07
C ARG A 108 0.62 -5.18 -1.38
N GLY A 109 -0.08 -5.21 -2.52
CA GLY A 109 -0.69 -6.43 -3.06
C GLY A 109 0.19 -7.09 -4.12
N LEU A 110 0.18 -8.42 -4.16
CA LEU A 110 0.88 -9.23 -5.16
C LEU A 110 -0.10 -10.02 -6.01
N ARG A 111 -0.01 -9.89 -7.33
CA ARG A 111 -0.83 -10.63 -8.29
C ARG A 111 -0.06 -11.72 -9.01
N SER A 112 1.25 -11.56 -9.16
CA SER A 112 2.10 -12.44 -9.97
C SER A 112 3.53 -12.49 -9.44
N VAL A 113 4.30 -13.46 -9.94
CA VAL A 113 5.74 -13.53 -9.69
C VAL A 113 6.49 -12.30 -10.21
N LYS A 114 6.04 -11.75 -11.34
CA LYS A 114 6.61 -10.51 -11.88
C LYS A 114 6.40 -9.31 -10.96
N ASP A 115 5.20 -9.18 -10.38
CA ASP A 115 4.94 -8.16 -9.36
C ASP A 115 5.86 -8.36 -8.15
N PHE A 116 6.07 -9.61 -7.72
CA PHE A 116 6.92 -9.93 -6.58
C PHE A 116 8.37 -9.48 -6.78
N GLU A 117 8.97 -9.74 -7.91
CA GLU A 117 10.35 -9.32 -8.19
C GLU A 117 10.50 -7.80 -8.10
N TYR A 118 9.57 -7.08 -8.70
CA TYR A 118 9.55 -5.62 -8.67
C TYR A 118 9.34 -5.07 -7.24
N GLU A 119 8.33 -5.58 -6.53
CA GLU A 119 8.00 -5.13 -5.18
C GLU A 119 9.12 -5.46 -4.17
N ARG A 120 9.78 -6.61 -4.31
CA ARG A 120 10.94 -7.00 -3.50
C ARG A 120 12.09 -5.99 -3.64
N ASP A 121 12.43 -5.62 -4.86
CA ASP A 121 13.57 -4.72 -5.10
C ASP A 121 13.30 -3.32 -4.53
N ILE A 122 12.06 -2.83 -4.69
CA ILE A 122 11.63 -1.57 -4.08
C ILE A 122 11.60 -1.67 -2.55
N ALA A 123 11.07 -2.76 -1.99
CA ALA A 123 10.99 -2.97 -0.56
C ALA A 123 12.39 -2.95 0.11
N VAL A 124 13.35 -3.64 -0.49
CA VAL A 124 14.74 -3.66 -0.02
C VAL A 124 15.35 -2.26 -0.02
N MET A 125 15.13 -1.50 -1.10
CA MET A 125 15.62 -0.12 -1.21
C MET A 125 14.94 0.82 -0.21
N ASN A 126 13.63 0.73 -0.07
CA ASN A 126 12.86 1.53 0.90
C ASN A 126 13.32 1.27 2.32
N LYS A 127 13.52 0.00 2.70
CA LYS A 127 14.03 -0.36 4.02
C LYS A 127 15.43 0.19 4.27
N ARG A 128 16.32 0.08 3.29
CA ARG A 128 17.68 0.60 3.38
C ARG A 128 17.72 2.12 3.61
N LEU A 129 16.83 2.86 2.94
CA LEU A 129 16.80 4.33 2.99
C LEU A 129 16.02 4.88 4.19
N SER A 130 15.06 4.13 4.73
CA SER A 130 14.11 4.66 5.70
C SER A 130 13.92 3.82 6.95
N GLY A 131 14.32 2.55 6.94
CA GLY A 131 13.97 1.58 7.97
C GLY A 131 12.53 1.05 7.89
N ILE A 132 11.69 1.59 6.98
CA ILE A 132 10.28 1.20 6.83
C ILE A 132 10.19 -0.17 6.16
N GLU A 133 9.41 -1.07 6.77
CA GLU A 133 9.20 -2.43 6.28
C GLU A 133 8.03 -2.49 5.30
N THR A 134 8.11 -3.42 4.32
CA THR A 134 7.02 -3.66 3.37
C THR A 134 6.33 -4.99 3.67
N ILE A 135 5.01 -4.95 3.79
CA ILE A 135 4.16 -6.12 3.99
C ILE A 135 3.46 -6.43 2.68
N LEU A 136 3.62 -7.66 2.20
CA LEU A 136 3.06 -8.13 0.95
C LEU A 136 1.88 -9.06 1.23
N LEU A 137 0.72 -8.76 0.65
CA LEU A 137 -0.45 -9.65 0.68
C LEU A 137 -0.72 -10.20 -0.72
N PHE A 138 -0.98 -11.50 -0.81
CA PHE A 138 -1.39 -12.10 -2.07
C PHE A 138 -2.79 -11.64 -2.44
N THR A 139 -2.95 -11.23 -3.71
CA THR A 139 -4.28 -10.93 -4.27
C THR A 139 -5.11 -12.21 -4.34
N GLU A 140 -6.40 -12.10 -4.04
CA GLU A 140 -7.35 -13.21 -4.20
C GLU A 140 -7.34 -13.74 -5.64
N PRO A 141 -7.40 -15.07 -5.86
CA PRO A 141 -7.27 -15.67 -7.20
C PRO A 141 -8.24 -15.10 -8.23
N ASN A 142 -9.48 -14.82 -7.84
CA ASN A 142 -10.52 -14.25 -8.70
C ASN A 142 -10.31 -12.75 -9.03
N LEU A 143 -9.39 -12.07 -8.34
CA LEU A 143 -9.09 -10.65 -8.53
C LEU A 143 -7.74 -10.40 -9.22
N GLN A 144 -6.96 -11.44 -9.50
CA GLN A 144 -5.60 -11.30 -10.03
C GLN A 144 -5.54 -10.62 -11.41
N SER A 145 -6.57 -10.83 -12.23
CA SER A 145 -6.67 -10.21 -13.57
C SER A 145 -7.11 -8.75 -13.54
N ILE A 146 -7.61 -8.26 -12.40
CA ILE A 146 -8.15 -6.91 -12.26
C ILE A 146 -7.01 -5.96 -11.89
N SER A 147 -6.68 -5.06 -12.82
CA SER A 147 -5.73 -3.97 -12.58
C SER A 147 -6.29 -2.65 -13.06
N SER A 148 -5.83 -1.54 -12.46
CA SER A 148 -6.23 -0.20 -12.93
C SER A 148 -5.93 0.00 -14.41
N SER A 149 -4.83 -0.55 -14.92
CA SER A 149 -4.46 -0.43 -16.34
C SER A 149 -5.46 -1.11 -17.26
N VAL A 150 -5.87 -2.35 -16.93
CA VAL A 150 -6.89 -3.08 -17.69
C VAL A 150 -8.24 -2.36 -17.61
N VAL A 151 -8.63 -1.88 -16.43
CA VAL A 151 -9.89 -1.15 -16.25
C VAL A 151 -9.91 0.16 -17.04
N ARG A 152 -8.78 0.92 -17.06
CA ARG A 152 -8.67 2.12 -17.90
C ARG A 152 -8.78 1.80 -19.39
N GLU A 153 -8.15 0.73 -19.82
CA GLU A 153 -8.23 0.29 -21.20
C GLU A 153 -9.69 -0.03 -21.60
N LEU A 154 -10.39 -0.83 -20.80
CA LEU A 154 -11.81 -1.12 -21.03
C LEU A 154 -12.66 0.16 -21.09
N ALA A 155 -12.45 1.09 -20.17
CA ALA A 155 -13.14 2.38 -20.15
C ALA A 155 -12.86 3.21 -21.42
N SER A 156 -11.62 3.18 -21.94
CA SER A 156 -11.25 3.91 -23.16
C SER A 156 -11.98 3.39 -24.41
N TYR A 157 -12.41 2.13 -24.38
CA TYR A 157 -13.25 1.51 -25.42
C TYR A 157 -14.76 1.62 -25.12
N GLY A 158 -15.16 2.42 -24.12
CA GLY A 158 -16.57 2.63 -23.76
C GLY A 158 -17.24 1.43 -23.11
N LYS A 159 -16.46 0.51 -22.53
CA LYS A 159 -17.00 -0.63 -21.78
C LYS A 159 -17.44 -0.20 -20.38
N ASP A 160 -18.48 -0.83 -19.87
CA ASP A 160 -18.88 -0.69 -18.47
C ASP A 160 -17.80 -1.30 -17.58
N ILE A 161 -17.35 -0.53 -16.60
CA ILE A 161 -16.31 -0.92 -15.66
C ILE A 161 -16.83 -1.05 -14.22
N THR A 162 -18.15 -0.93 -14.04
CA THR A 162 -18.77 -0.90 -12.69
C THR A 162 -18.45 -2.15 -11.88
N GLU A 163 -18.39 -3.33 -12.49
CA GLU A 163 -18.08 -4.60 -11.82
C GLU A 163 -16.65 -4.67 -11.22
N PHE A 164 -15.74 -3.79 -11.68
CA PHE A 164 -14.34 -3.75 -11.20
C PHE A 164 -14.14 -2.70 -10.11
N LEU A 165 -15.15 -1.90 -9.80
CA LEU A 165 -15.10 -0.83 -8.80
C LEU A 165 -15.79 -1.29 -7.51
N PRO A 166 -15.24 -0.92 -6.32
CA PRO A 166 -15.85 -1.22 -5.03
C PRO A 166 -17.06 -0.35 -4.72
#